data_657182cf1aa7ece1142d48c81d4c1b18
#
_entry.id   657182cf1aa7ece1142d48c81d4c1b18
#
_cell.length_a   1.000
_cell.length_b   1.000
_cell.length_c   1.000
_cell.angle_alpha   90.00
_cell.angle_beta   90.00
_cell.angle_gamma   90.00
#
_symmetry.space_group_name_H-M   'P 1'
#
loop_
_entity.id
_entity.type
_entity.pdbx_description
1 polymer ?
#
loop_
_entity_poly.entity_id
_entity_poly.type
_entity_poly.pdbx_seq_one_letter_code
_entity_poly.pdbx_strand_id
1 'polypeptide(L)'
;MSVDGSLPLFPLHTTLVPGAAVGLRVFERRYLDLVRDSGRSGEGFGVCLILDGQDVGAPATPAAYGVQVRIEDFDVGADGVLQLRLRGTRRFHVERTRVRDNGLVVADVRWCDEDPDDELRPQHALLATVLGHIIEQAGEAYAPANPALLDQASWVGWRLAELLPLSEQQRLQLLQMDDPHQRLQQLLGWMP
;
A
#
# COMPACT_ATOMS: atom_id res chain seq x y z
N MET A 1 12.40 -12.94 17.27
CA MET A 1 11.78 -12.96 15.94
C MET A 1 12.83 -12.56 14.90
N SER A 2 12.88 -13.27 13.82
CA SER A 2 13.85 -12.98 12.76
C SER A 2 13.41 -11.77 11.95
N VAL A 3 14.36 -10.90 11.65
CA VAL A 3 14.18 -9.80 10.71
C VAL A 3 14.52 -10.35 9.32
N ASP A 4 13.63 -10.12 8.35
CA ASP A 4 13.82 -10.62 6.99
C ASP A 4 14.61 -9.65 6.10
N GLY A 5 14.67 -8.38 6.48
CA GLY A 5 15.40 -7.37 5.74
C GLY A 5 15.20 -5.97 6.29
N SER A 6 15.78 -5.00 5.62
CA SER A 6 15.65 -3.57 5.92
C SER A 6 15.11 -2.83 4.71
N LEU A 7 14.17 -1.92 4.94
CA LEU A 7 13.60 -1.05 3.93
C LEU A 7 13.68 0.42 4.35
N PRO A 8 14.14 1.31 3.47
CA PRO A 8 13.88 2.73 3.68
C PRO A 8 12.39 3.00 3.49
N LEU A 9 11.85 3.92 4.30
CA LEU A 9 10.42 4.20 4.34
C LEU A 9 10.11 5.59 3.78
N PHE A 10 9.02 5.63 3.02
CA PHE A 10 8.35 6.86 2.65
C PHE A 10 7.03 6.93 3.43
N PRO A 11 6.94 7.72 4.52
CA PRO A 11 5.72 7.80 5.31
C PRO A 11 4.67 8.67 4.61
N LEU A 12 3.43 8.23 4.65
CA LEU A 12 2.30 8.93 4.03
C LEU A 12 1.16 9.14 5.04
N HIS A 13 0.28 10.09 4.74
CA HIS A 13 -0.98 10.27 5.48
C HIS A 13 -2.10 9.35 5.00
N THR A 14 -1.81 8.45 4.09
CA THR A 14 -2.75 7.46 3.58
C THR A 14 -2.18 6.06 3.71
N THR A 15 -3.06 5.08 3.93
CA THR A 15 -2.69 3.66 3.97
C THR A 15 -2.75 3.11 2.55
N LEU A 16 -1.61 2.69 2.02
CA LEU A 16 -1.55 1.99 0.75
C LEU A 16 -1.78 0.51 0.98
N VAL A 17 -2.54 -0.12 0.10
CA VAL A 17 -2.80 -1.58 0.14
C VAL A 17 -2.17 -2.27 -1.07
N PRO A 18 -1.94 -3.59 -1.01
CA PRO A 18 -1.39 -4.33 -2.15
C PRO A 18 -2.17 -4.10 -3.44
N GLY A 19 -1.46 -3.85 -4.52
CA GLY A 19 -2.03 -3.59 -5.84
C GLY A 19 -2.54 -2.17 -6.06
N ALA A 20 -2.66 -1.35 -5.02
CA ALA A 20 -3.11 0.03 -5.15
C ALA A 20 -2.01 0.93 -5.73
N ALA A 21 -2.43 1.97 -6.43
CA ALA A 21 -1.52 2.99 -6.95
C ALA A 21 -1.66 4.29 -6.17
N VAL A 22 -0.54 5.02 -6.05
CA VAL A 22 -0.52 6.36 -5.46
C VAL A 22 0.44 7.25 -6.23
N GLY A 23 0.04 8.50 -6.43
CA GLY A 23 0.91 9.54 -6.97
C GLY A 23 1.58 10.31 -5.85
N LEU A 24 2.88 10.58 -5.99
CA LEU A 24 3.65 11.36 -5.03
C LEU A 24 4.40 12.48 -5.72
N ARG A 25 4.50 13.61 -5.02
CA ARG A 25 5.42 14.69 -5.35
C ARG A 25 6.61 14.63 -4.40
N VAL A 26 7.81 14.55 -4.94
CA VAL A 26 9.04 14.38 -4.17
C VAL A 26 9.92 15.62 -4.33
N PHE A 27 10.17 16.30 -3.23
CA PHE A 27 10.96 17.54 -3.19
C PHE A 27 11.97 17.56 -2.05
N GLU A 28 11.78 16.79 -0.97
CA GLU A 28 12.75 16.71 0.11
C GLU A 28 13.96 15.87 -0.27
N ARG A 29 15.14 16.32 0.15
CA ARG A 29 16.42 15.69 -0.18
C ARG A 29 16.47 14.22 0.22
N ARG A 30 16.00 13.89 1.43
CA ARG A 30 16.00 12.50 1.92
C ARG A 30 15.21 11.55 1.02
N TYR A 31 14.10 12.02 0.46
CA TYR A 31 13.26 11.21 -0.43
C TYR A 31 13.75 11.19 -1.87
N LEU A 32 14.40 12.26 -2.33
CA LEU A 32 15.12 12.25 -3.61
C LEU A 32 16.27 11.24 -3.57
N ASP A 33 16.99 11.18 -2.47
CA ASP A 33 18.06 10.19 -2.25
C ASP A 33 17.48 8.77 -2.23
N LEU A 34 16.36 8.55 -1.55
CA LEU A 34 15.67 7.27 -1.51
C LEU A 34 15.28 6.78 -2.91
N VAL A 35 14.67 7.64 -3.71
CA VAL A 35 14.23 7.32 -5.08
C VAL A 35 15.42 7.00 -5.97
N ARG A 36 16.50 7.80 -5.87
CA ARG A 36 17.74 7.57 -6.62
C ARG A 36 18.35 6.21 -6.28
N ASP A 37 18.46 5.90 -4.98
CA ASP A 37 19.04 4.65 -4.51
C ASP A 37 18.20 3.44 -4.91
N SER A 38 16.89 3.55 -4.82
CA SER A 38 15.93 2.53 -5.29
C SER A 38 16.07 2.29 -6.80
N GLY A 39 16.21 3.35 -7.59
CA GLY A 39 16.40 3.24 -9.03
C GLY A 39 17.74 2.57 -9.40
N ARG A 40 18.80 2.78 -8.62
CA ARG A 40 20.11 2.17 -8.87
C ARG A 40 20.17 0.71 -8.44
N SER A 41 19.61 0.37 -7.30
CA SER A 41 19.64 -0.99 -6.74
C SER A 41 18.60 -1.91 -7.36
N GLY A 42 17.54 -1.37 -7.92
CA GLY A 42 16.35 -2.14 -8.34
C GLY A 42 15.51 -2.63 -7.16
N GLU A 43 15.94 -2.34 -5.93
CA GLU A 43 15.17 -2.65 -4.72
C GLU A 43 14.12 -1.58 -4.48
N GLY A 44 12.91 -2.00 -4.09
CA GLY A 44 11.85 -1.08 -3.72
C GLY A 44 12.08 -0.45 -2.35
N PHE A 45 11.16 0.38 -1.96
CA PHE A 45 11.09 0.95 -0.62
C PHE A 45 9.70 0.72 -0.03
N GLY A 46 9.55 1.00 1.26
CA GLY A 46 8.29 0.81 1.96
C GLY A 46 7.49 2.09 2.07
N VAL A 47 6.18 1.94 2.06
CA VAL A 47 5.22 3.01 2.36
C VAL A 47 4.45 2.62 3.62
N CYS A 48 4.42 3.51 4.61
CA CYS A 48 3.67 3.34 5.85
C CYS A 48 2.80 4.56 6.14
N LEU A 49 1.65 4.32 6.77
CA LEU A 49 0.86 5.41 7.35
C LEU A 49 1.64 6.10 8.48
N ILE A 50 1.59 7.41 8.52
CA ILE A 50 2.14 8.21 9.62
C ILE A 50 1.18 8.14 10.81
N LEU A 51 1.66 7.67 11.97
CA LEU A 51 0.91 7.70 13.23
C LEU A 51 1.14 9.00 13.98
N ASP A 52 2.37 9.53 13.91
CA ASP A 52 2.77 10.77 14.56
C ASP A 52 3.85 11.45 13.72
N GLY A 53 3.80 12.78 13.66
CA GLY A 53 4.70 13.58 12.85
C GLY A 53 4.09 13.98 11.50
N GLN A 54 4.97 14.36 10.58
CA GLN A 54 4.60 14.79 9.22
C GLN A 54 5.50 14.11 8.19
N ASP A 55 5.02 14.02 6.97
CA ASP A 55 5.82 13.54 5.83
C ASP A 55 6.91 14.52 5.39
N VAL A 56 6.86 15.75 5.91
CA VAL A 56 7.82 16.82 5.63
C VAL A 56 8.45 17.29 6.95
N GLY A 57 9.76 17.47 6.97
CA GLY A 57 10.49 17.99 8.12
C GLY A 57 11.08 16.89 9.01
N ALA A 58 10.71 16.83 10.29
CA ALA A 58 11.23 15.84 11.24
C ALA A 58 10.80 14.41 10.90
N PRO A 59 11.57 13.38 11.32
CA PRO A 59 11.16 11.99 11.13
C PRO A 59 9.79 11.70 11.75
N ALA A 60 8.95 10.97 11.01
CA ALA A 60 7.63 10.56 11.44
C ALA A 60 7.66 9.18 12.10
N THR A 61 6.66 8.91 12.95
CA THR A 61 6.44 7.57 13.51
C THR A 61 5.54 6.77 12.55
N PRO A 62 6.06 5.71 11.92
CA PRO A 62 5.27 4.91 10.99
C PRO A 62 4.34 3.94 11.73
N ALA A 63 3.25 3.54 11.06
CA ALA A 63 2.43 2.42 11.50
C ALA A 63 3.23 1.11 11.50
N ALA A 64 2.76 0.13 12.26
CA ALA A 64 3.45 -1.16 12.39
C ALA A 64 3.39 -2.03 11.12
N TYR A 65 2.50 -1.72 10.20
CA TYR A 65 2.36 -2.42 8.91
C TYR A 65 2.46 -1.43 7.76
N GLY A 66 3.05 -1.89 6.68
CA GLY A 66 3.17 -1.13 5.46
C GLY A 66 3.24 -2.03 4.23
N VAL A 67 3.46 -1.42 3.09
CA VAL A 67 3.51 -2.09 1.80
C VAL A 67 4.76 -1.67 1.05
N GLN A 68 5.52 -2.63 0.56
CA GLN A 68 6.60 -2.36 -0.37
C GLN A 68 5.99 -1.86 -1.68
N VAL A 69 6.65 -0.90 -2.31
CA VAL A 69 6.21 -0.32 -3.57
C VAL A 69 7.26 -0.46 -4.65
N ARG A 70 6.80 -0.43 -5.89
CA ARG A 70 7.63 -0.23 -7.07
C ARG A 70 7.24 1.07 -7.75
N ILE A 71 8.20 1.71 -8.38
CA ILE A 71 7.98 2.88 -9.22
C ILE A 71 7.47 2.40 -10.58
N GLU A 72 6.23 2.75 -10.93
CA GLU A 72 5.65 2.43 -12.25
C GLU A 72 5.99 3.48 -13.28
N ASP A 73 6.02 4.74 -12.86
CA ASP A 73 6.23 5.88 -13.75
C ASP A 73 6.80 7.05 -12.97
N PHE A 74 7.51 7.92 -13.66
CA PHE A 74 8.00 9.16 -13.09
C PHE A 74 8.01 10.28 -14.15
N ASP A 75 7.87 11.50 -13.67
CA ASP A 75 7.93 12.70 -14.51
C ASP A 75 8.46 13.87 -13.68
N VAL A 76 9.04 14.84 -14.37
CA VAL A 76 9.42 16.10 -13.75
C VAL A 76 8.41 17.15 -14.19
N GLY A 77 7.67 17.69 -13.24
CA GLY A 77 6.66 18.72 -13.50
C GLY A 77 7.28 20.04 -14.00
N ALA A 78 6.43 20.93 -14.48
CA ALA A 78 6.85 22.25 -14.95
C ALA A 78 7.53 23.08 -13.83
N ASP A 79 7.22 22.79 -12.57
CA ASP A 79 7.85 23.38 -11.38
C ASP A 79 9.20 22.75 -11.00
N GLY A 80 9.67 21.75 -11.75
CA GLY A 80 10.91 21.00 -11.47
C GLY A 80 10.77 19.95 -10.38
N VAL A 81 9.59 19.73 -9.84
CA VAL A 81 9.32 18.74 -8.79
C VAL A 81 9.16 17.35 -9.41
N LEU A 82 9.84 16.35 -8.83
CA LEU A 82 9.72 14.98 -9.24
C LEU A 82 8.33 14.42 -8.86
N GLN A 83 7.65 13.86 -9.82
CA GLN A 83 6.35 13.20 -9.63
C GLN A 83 6.53 11.70 -9.89
N LEU A 84 6.02 10.88 -8.98
CA LEU A 84 6.11 9.43 -9.05
C LEU A 84 4.70 8.82 -9.06
N ARG A 85 4.57 7.71 -9.81
CA ARG A 85 3.46 6.78 -9.66
C ARG A 85 3.99 5.49 -9.06
N LEU A 86 3.47 5.13 -7.90
CA LEU A 86 3.87 3.96 -7.16
C LEU A 86 2.75 2.91 -7.18
N ARG A 87 3.15 1.63 -7.18
CA ARG A 87 2.24 0.49 -7.02
C ARG A 87 2.61 -0.30 -5.79
N GLY A 88 1.65 -0.55 -4.89
CA GLY A 88 1.84 -1.44 -3.76
C GLY A 88 2.02 -2.89 -4.19
N THR A 89 2.96 -3.57 -3.55
CA THR A 89 3.27 -4.96 -3.84
C THR A 89 3.08 -5.84 -2.61
N ARG A 90 4.07 -5.99 -1.78
CA ARG A 90 4.11 -6.94 -0.66
C ARG A 90 3.93 -6.23 0.67
N ARG A 91 3.13 -6.80 1.55
CA ARG A 91 2.94 -6.30 2.93
C ARG A 91 4.14 -6.66 3.79
N PHE A 92 4.45 -5.81 4.75
CA PHE A 92 5.45 -6.08 5.77
C PHE A 92 5.01 -5.58 7.14
N HIS A 93 5.60 -6.17 8.18
CA HIS A 93 5.52 -5.71 9.56
C HIS A 93 6.82 -5.02 9.94
N VAL A 94 6.71 -3.84 10.56
CA VAL A 94 7.86 -3.09 11.07
C VAL A 94 8.24 -3.64 12.44
N GLU A 95 9.44 -4.22 12.54
CA GLU A 95 9.95 -4.75 13.80
C GLU A 95 10.63 -3.65 14.63
N ARG A 96 11.40 -2.80 13.98
CA ARG A 96 12.05 -1.62 14.57
C ARG A 96 12.45 -0.63 13.49
N THR A 97 12.68 0.60 13.89
CA THR A 97 13.11 1.67 13.00
C THR A 97 14.42 2.30 13.50
N ARG A 98 15.15 2.88 12.56
CA ARG A 98 16.28 3.77 12.81
C ARG A 98 16.22 4.94 11.86
N VAL A 99 16.88 6.02 12.19
CA VAL A 99 16.91 7.23 11.38
C VAL A 99 18.33 7.44 10.85
N ARG A 100 18.48 7.59 9.54
CA ARG A 100 19.77 7.91 8.91
C ARG A 100 20.12 9.38 9.13
N ASP A 101 21.38 9.74 8.87
CA ASP A 101 21.89 11.11 9.04
C ASP A 101 21.10 12.16 8.25
N ASN A 102 20.55 11.78 7.09
CA ASN A 102 19.70 12.65 6.28
C ASN A 102 18.24 12.76 6.76
N GLY A 103 17.90 12.10 7.87
CA GLY A 103 16.55 12.07 8.42
C GLY A 103 15.62 10.99 7.85
N LEU A 104 16.12 10.15 6.93
CA LEU A 104 15.35 9.05 6.36
C LEU A 104 15.14 7.94 7.38
N VAL A 105 13.89 7.53 7.59
CA VAL A 105 13.56 6.38 8.44
C VAL A 105 13.81 5.09 7.67
N VAL A 106 14.49 4.15 8.30
CA VAL A 106 14.72 2.79 7.78
C VAL A 106 14.13 1.80 8.76
N ALA A 107 13.32 0.89 8.26
CA ALA A 107 12.68 -0.15 9.06
C ALA A 107 13.37 -1.50 8.87
N ASP A 108 13.60 -2.19 9.97
CA ASP A 108 13.83 -3.63 9.94
C ASP A 108 12.45 -4.30 9.89
N VAL A 109 12.24 -5.14 8.89
CA VAL A 109 10.93 -5.66 8.56
C VAL A 109 10.88 -7.18 8.58
N ARG A 110 9.69 -7.69 8.81
CA ARG A 110 9.30 -9.07 8.56
C ARG A 110 8.23 -9.07 7.47
N TRP A 111 8.47 -9.82 6.41
CA TRP A 111 7.49 -9.91 5.33
C TRP A 111 6.26 -10.68 5.79
N CYS A 112 5.09 -10.16 5.46
CA CYS A 112 3.85 -10.92 5.60
C CYS A 112 3.77 -11.98 4.51
N ASP A 113 3.09 -13.09 4.82
CA ASP A 113 2.84 -14.12 3.81
C ASP A 113 1.99 -13.55 2.67
N GLU A 114 2.24 -14.05 1.47
CA GLU A 114 1.34 -13.77 0.35
C GLU A 114 -0.01 -14.42 0.60
N ASP A 115 -1.07 -13.77 0.13
CA ASP A 115 -2.40 -14.34 0.23
C ASP A 115 -2.50 -15.64 -0.59
N PRO A 116 -3.24 -16.63 -0.09
CA PRO A 116 -3.54 -17.81 -0.90
C PRO A 116 -4.41 -17.42 -2.12
N ASP A 117 -4.29 -18.19 -3.17
CA ASP A 117 -5.09 -18.03 -4.39
C ASP A 117 -6.47 -18.70 -4.22
N ASP A 118 -7.24 -18.15 -3.29
CA ASP A 118 -8.55 -18.69 -2.93
C ASP A 118 -9.68 -18.01 -3.71
N GLU A 119 -10.64 -18.83 -4.13
CA GLU A 119 -11.87 -18.31 -4.72
C GLU A 119 -12.75 -17.61 -3.69
N LEU A 120 -13.53 -16.67 -4.18
CA LEU A 120 -14.54 -15.95 -3.39
C LEU A 120 -15.61 -16.92 -2.89
N ARG A 121 -15.88 -16.90 -1.60
CA ARG A 121 -16.95 -17.73 -1.00
C ARG A 121 -18.33 -17.17 -1.32
N PRO A 122 -19.38 -18.02 -1.38
CA PRO A 122 -20.73 -17.56 -1.68
C PRO A 122 -21.25 -16.46 -0.78
N GLN A 123 -20.91 -16.47 0.53
CA GLN A 123 -21.33 -15.42 1.46
C GLN A 123 -20.70 -14.04 1.16
N HIS A 124 -19.66 -13.99 0.35
CA HIS A 124 -19.00 -12.75 -0.06
C HIS A 124 -19.30 -12.34 -1.51
N ALA A 125 -20.18 -13.07 -2.20
CA ALA A 125 -20.49 -12.82 -3.61
C ALA A 125 -21.02 -11.41 -3.86
N LEU A 126 -21.79 -10.85 -2.91
CA LEU A 126 -22.30 -9.47 -3.00
C LEU A 126 -21.16 -8.46 -3.11
N LEU A 127 -20.05 -8.69 -2.43
CA LEU A 127 -18.89 -7.78 -2.48
C LEU A 127 -18.29 -7.69 -3.88
N ALA A 128 -18.23 -8.79 -4.61
CA ALA A 128 -17.77 -8.78 -6.01
C ALA A 128 -18.73 -7.98 -6.91
N THR A 129 -20.04 -8.11 -6.70
CA THR A 129 -21.04 -7.34 -7.42
C THR A 129 -20.90 -5.84 -7.15
N VAL A 130 -20.74 -5.45 -5.89
CA VAL A 130 -20.52 -4.06 -5.49
C VAL A 130 -19.23 -3.53 -6.12
N LEU A 131 -18.15 -4.30 -6.06
CA LEU A 131 -16.87 -3.92 -6.67
C LEU A 131 -17.01 -3.70 -8.18
N GLY A 132 -17.72 -4.57 -8.88
CA GLY A 132 -17.96 -4.43 -10.31
C GLY A 132 -18.62 -3.10 -10.65
N HIS A 133 -19.63 -2.69 -9.90
CA HIS A 133 -20.29 -1.39 -10.09
C HIS A 133 -19.35 -0.21 -9.78
N ILE A 134 -18.55 -0.33 -8.73
CA ILE A 134 -17.58 0.72 -8.38
C ILE A 134 -16.55 0.89 -9.53
N ILE A 135 -16.03 -0.20 -10.06
CA ILE A 135 -15.06 -0.18 -11.15
C ILE A 135 -15.65 0.46 -12.41
N GLU A 136 -16.89 0.14 -12.77
CA GLU A 136 -17.57 0.75 -13.91
C GLU A 136 -17.62 2.28 -13.79
N GLN A 137 -17.80 2.80 -12.58
CA GLN A 137 -17.84 4.24 -12.32
C GLN A 137 -16.45 4.87 -12.19
N ALA A 138 -15.50 4.13 -11.61
CA ALA A 138 -14.14 4.62 -11.35
C ALA A 138 -13.26 4.68 -12.62
N GLY A 139 -13.57 3.89 -13.64
CA GLY A 139 -12.90 3.91 -14.92
C GLY A 139 -11.98 2.70 -15.17
N GLU A 140 -11.49 2.62 -16.40
CA GLU A 140 -10.73 1.47 -16.93
C GLU A 140 -9.43 1.20 -16.18
N ALA A 141 -8.85 2.21 -15.52
CA ALA A 141 -7.62 2.03 -14.74
C ALA A 141 -7.76 1.02 -13.60
N TYR A 142 -8.98 0.78 -13.14
CA TYR A 142 -9.30 -0.17 -12.07
C TYR A 142 -9.86 -1.49 -12.58
N ALA A 143 -10.09 -1.61 -13.88
CA ALA A 143 -10.62 -2.84 -14.46
C ALA A 143 -9.64 -4.01 -14.26
N PRO A 144 -10.15 -5.21 -13.95
CA PRO A 144 -9.28 -6.38 -13.81
C PRO A 144 -8.63 -6.72 -15.15
N ALA A 145 -7.33 -7.03 -15.11
CA ALA A 145 -6.61 -7.50 -16.29
C ALA A 145 -7.19 -8.82 -16.82
N ASN A 146 -7.80 -9.60 -15.94
CA ASN A 146 -8.49 -10.84 -16.25
C ASN A 146 -9.82 -10.85 -15.48
N PRO A 147 -10.98 -11.10 -16.14
CA PRO A 147 -12.27 -11.15 -15.44
C PRO A 147 -12.35 -12.15 -14.29
N ALA A 148 -11.54 -13.21 -14.33
CA ALA A 148 -11.48 -14.19 -13.23
C ALA A 148 -10.98 -13.60 -11.89
N LEU A 149 -10.33 -12.44 -11.90
CA LEU A 149 -9.91 -11.75 -10.67
C LEU A 149 -11.10 -11.34 -9.79
N LEU A 150 -12.28 -11.10 -10.37
CA LEU A 150 -13.51 -10.82 -9.62
C LEU A 150 -14.03 -12.04 -8.83
N ASP A 151 -13.49 -13.22 -9.08
CA ASP A 151 -13.79 -14.44 -8.32
C ASP A 151 -12.70 -14.78 -7.28
N GLN A 152 -11.66 -13.94 -7.17
CA GLN A 152 -10.56 -14.15 -6.22
C GLN A 152 -10.75 -13.33 -4.95
N ALA A 153 -10.73 -14.00 -3.80
CA ALA A 153 -10.94 -13.37 -2.49
C ALA A 153 -9.92 -12.25 -2.21
N SER A 154 -8.65 -12.49 -2.46
CA SER A 154 -7.58 -11.50 -2.22
C SER A 154 -7.75 -10.26 -3.10
N TRP A 155 -7.95 -10.44 -4.39
CA TRP A 155 -8.05 -9.32 -5.33
C TRP A 155 -9.28 -8.45 -5.02
N VAL A 156 -10.44 -9.08 -4.81
CA VAL A 156 -11.69 -8.37 -4.49
C VAL A 156 -11.53 -7.57 -3.19
N GLY A 157 -10.96 -8.17 -2.16
CA GLY A 157 -10.77 -7.51 -0.87
C GLY A 157 -9.85 -6.29 -0.97
N TRP A 158 -8.72 -6.40 -1.63
CA TRP A 158 -7.78 -5.28 -1.77
C TRP A 158 -8.31 -4.15 -2.67
N ARG A 159 -9.06 -4.49 -3.73
CA ARG A 159 -9.68 -3.45 -4.58
C ARG A 159 -10.78 -2.71 -3.83
N LEU A 160 -11.58 -3.40 -3.05
CA LEU A 160 -12.56 -2.74 -2.18
C LEU A 160 -11.89 -1.86 -1.12
N ALA A 161 -10.81 -2.34 -0.51
CA ALA A 161 -10.03 -1.54 0.45
C ALA A 161 -9.49 -0.25 -0.17
N GLU A 162 -9.09 -0.28 -1.44
CA GLU A 162 -8.62 0.89 -2.18
C GLU A 162 -9.76 1.85 -2.53
N LEU A 163 -10.88 1.33 -3.03
CA LEU A 163 -11.91 2.12 -3.70
C LEU A 163 -13.06 2.55 -2.80
N LEU A 164 -13.32 1.85 -1.70
CA LEU A 164 -14.36 2.24 -0.76
C LEU A 164 -13.92 3.46 0.07
N PRO A 165 -14.87 4.30 0.51
CA PRO A 165 -14.59 5.46 1.36
C PRO A 165 -14.32 5.05 2.81
N LEU A 166 -13.29 4.25 3.02
CA LEU A 166 -12.84 3.80 4.34
C LEU A 166 -11.94 4.85 4.99
N SER A 167 -11.92 4.87 6.32
CA SER A 167 -10.91 5.62 7.06
C SER A 167 -9.53 4.97 6.91
N GLU A 168 -8.48 5.74 7.16
CA GLU A 168 -7.12 5.20 7.13
C GLU A 168 -6.91 4.12 8.20
N GLN A 169 -7.59 4.24 9.35
CA GLN A 169 -7.56 3.23 10.39
C GLN A 169 -8.24 1.92 9.96
N GLN A 170 -9.34 2.02 9.22
CA GLN A 170 -10.00 0.84 8.66
C GLN A 170 -9.11 0.14 7.64
N ARG A 171 -8.45 0.88 6.74
CA ARG A 171 -7.49 0.31 5.79
C ARG A 171 -6.30 -0.33 6.50
N LEU A 172 -5.77 0.32 7.54
CA LEU A 172 -4.68 -0.24 8.34
C LEU A 172 -5.11 -1.54 9.02
N GLN A 173 -6.33 -1.61 9.52
CA GLN A 173 -6.87 -2.83 10.11
C GLN A 173 -6.92 -3.98 9.10
N LEU A 174 -7.37 -3.72 7.87
CA LEU A 174 -7.34 -4.72 6.79
C LEU A 174 -5.93 -5.14 6.43
N LEU A 175 -5.00 -4.19 6.41
CA LEU A 175 -3.60 -4.45 6.08
C LEU A 175 -2.93 -5.41 7.07
N GLN A 176 -3.38 -5.44 8.32
CA GLN A 176 -2.88 -6.33 9.37
C GLN A 176 -3.43 -7.75 9.28
N MET A 177 -4.50 -7.96 8.54
CA MET A 177 -5.17 -9.27 8.42
C MET A 177 -4.47 -10.15 7.38
N ASP A 178 -4.10 -11.36 7.77
CA ASP A 178 -3.43 -12.32 6.87
C ASP A 178 -4.40 -13.17 6.07
N ASP A 179 -5.66 -13.29 6.52
CA ASP A 179 -6.68 -14.11 5.84
C ASP A 179 -7.55 -13.23 4.92
N PRO A 180 -7.55 -13.47 3.59
CA PRO A 180 -8.37 -12.70 2.67
C PRO A 180 -9.87 -12.84 2.92
N HIS A 181 -10.33 -13.98 3.44
CA HIS A 181 -11.74 -14.19 3.76
C HIS A 181 -12.16 -13.38 5.00
N GLN A 182 -11.29 -13.25 5.99
CA GLN A 182 -11.54 -12.39 7.15
C GLN A 182 -11.60 -10.91 6.75
N ARG A 183 -10.74 -10.48 5.82
CA ARG A 183 -10.82 -9.11 5.28
C ARG A 183 -12.16 -8.85 4.61
N LEU A 184 -12.62 -9.77 3.78
CA LEU A 184 -13.93 -9.67 3.13
C LEU A 184 -15.07 -9.62 4.14
N GLN A 185 -15.00 -10.46 5.16
CA GLN A 185 -16.01 -10.45 6.23
C GLN A 185 -16.03 -9.12 6.98
N GLN A 186 -14.86 -8.54 7.24
CA GLN A 186 -14.75 -7.23 7.87
C GLN A 186 -15.32 -6.13 6.97
N LEU A 187 -15.01 -6.16 5.68
CA LEU A 187 -15.57 -5.21 4.70
C LEU A 187 -17.09 -5.30 4.64
N LEU A 188 -17.62 -6.52 4.63
CA LEU A 188 -19.06 -6.76 4.63
C LEU A 188 -19.72 -6.17 5.89
N GLY A 189 -19.08 -6.32 7.04
CA GLY A 189 -19.56 -5.78 8.32
C GLY A 189 -19.55 -4.25 8.37
N TRP A 190 -18.75 -3.58 7.58
CA TRP A 190 -18.71 -2.12 7.48
C TRP A 190 -19.69 -1.54 6.46
N MET A 191 -20.27 -2.37 5.63
CA MET A 191 -21.27 -1.91 4.66
C MET A 191 -22.60 -1.58 5.35
N PRO A 192 -23.28 -0.50 4.93
CA PRO A 192 -24.58 -0.12 5.51
C PRO A 192 -25.69 -1.11 5.18
#